data_931b1bc9a281927f8ff5004459a800bd
#
_entry.id   931b1bc9a281927f8ff5004459a800bd
#
_cell.length_a   1.000
_cell.length_b   1.000
_cell.length_c   1.000
_cell.angle_alpha   90.00
_cell.angle_beta   90.00
_cell.angle_gamma   90.00
#
_symmetry.space_group_name_H-M   'P 1'
#
loop_
_entity.id
_entity.type
_entity.pdbx_description
1 polymer ?
#
loop_
_entity_poly.entity_id
_entity_poly.type
_entity_poly.pdbx_seq_one_letter_code
_entity_poly.pdbx_strand_id
1 'polypeptide(L)'
;GENVVWIDEVLEGQACTTEKIVDQCDPENSILVSACDNGVFYDADKFLDLANDESNDIIVWTYRNNYTSHLQPNAYSWVNCDSDGNVSRVDVKKFTGTDPVKEFAITGTMFFRSREVFFHSLKSLYENDVRTNGEFYVDSMLNEAISLGYKVKNFEIDNYICWGTPNDLKTYEYWQRFFNKVEWHPYEYSKDYFTN
;
A
#
# COMPACT_ATOMS: atom_id res chain seq x y z
N GLY A 1 -12.00 11.17 -17.14
CA GLY A 1 -12.23 9.80 -17.57
C GLY A 1 -11.07 8.94 -17.16
N GLU A 2 -11.30 7.66 -16.92
CA GLU A 2 -10.25 6.70 -16.57
C GLU A 2 -9.32 6.51 -17.78
N ASN A 3 -8.03 6.66 -17.56
CA ASN A 3 -7.01 6.38 -18.56
C ASN A 3 -6.42 4.99 -18.29
N VAL A 4 -6.50 4.10 -19.27
CA VAL A 4 -5.86 2.78 -19.22
C VAL A 4 -4.56 2.87 -20.00
N VAL A 5 -3.44 2.55 -19.35
CA VAL A 5 -2.12 2.43 -19.97
C VAL A 5 -1.81 0.96 -20.21
N TRP A 6 -1.65 0.60 -21.47
CA TRP A 6 -1.27 -0.75 -21.86
C TRP A 6 0.24 -0.91 -21.83
N ILE A 7 0.71 -2.03 -21.27
CA ILE A 7 2.12 -2.39 -21.19
C ILE A 7 2.26 -3.75 -21.87
N ASP A 8 2.98 -3.79 -23.01
CA ASP A 8 3.09 -4.98 -23.86
C ASP A 8 4.22 -5.94 -23.43
N GLU A 9 4.95 -5.60 -22.37
CA GLU A 9 6.10 -6.37 -21.88
C GLU A 9 6.05 -6.57 -20.36
N VAL A 10 6.69 -7.62 -19.88
CA VAL A 10 6.91 -7.82 -18.44
C VAL A 10 8.08 -6.96 -18.01
N LEU A 11 7.80 -6.00 -17.11
CA LEU A 11 8.80 -5.09 -16.56
C LEU A 11 9.51 -5.72 -15.35
N GLU A 12 10.58 -5.08 -14.89
CA GLU A 12 11.42 -5.56 -13.79
C GLU A 12 10.80 -5.31 -12.40
N GLY A 13 9.48 -5.16 -12.30
CA GLY A 13 8.74 -5.05 -11.04
C GLY A 13 7.72 -3.92 -11.00
N GLN A 14 7.03 -3.82 -9.86
CA GLN A 14 5.94 -2.86 -9.65
C GLN A 14 6.39 -1.40 -9.83
N ALA A 15 7.60 -1.06 -9.38
CA ALA A 15 8.11 0.31 -9.49
C ALA A 15 8.24 0.74 -10.95
N CYS A 16 8.70 -0.17 -11.84
CA CYS A 16 8.82 0.10 -13.26
C CYS A 16 7.46 0.28 -13.94
N THR A 17 6.46 -0.51 -13.52
CA THR A 17 5.08 -0.37 -14.01
C THR A 17 4.48 0.96 -13.57
N THR A 18 4.67 1.32 -12.31
CA THR A 18 4.17 2.58 -11.74
C THR A 18 4.82 3.79 -12.40
N GLU A 19 6.12 3.72 -12.70
CA GLU A 19 6.85 4.76 -13.45
C GLU A 19 6.17 5.12 -14.76
N LYS A 20 5.78 4.11 -15.57
CA LYS A 20 5.13 4.31 -16.87
C LYS A 20 3.82 5.11 -16.77
N ILE A 21 3.11 4.97 -15.64
CA ILE A 21 1.85 5.66 -15.40
C ILE A 21 2.12 7.06 -14.84
N VAL A 22 3.00 7.15 -13.85
CA VAL A 22 3.35 8.43 -13.21
C VAL A 22 3.99 9.40 -14.19
N ASP A 23 4.72 8.90 -15.19
CA ASP A 23 5.30 9.72 -16.26
C ASP A 23 4.27 10.45 -17.11
N GLN A 24 3.03 9.95 -17.17
CA GLN A 24 1.91 10.55 -17.89
C GLN A 24 1.03 11.45 -16.99
N CYS A 25 1.27 11.50 -15.69
CA CYS A 25 0.54 12.36 -14.76
C CYS A 25 1.01 13.81 -14.85
N ASP A 26 0.12 14.73 -14.49
CA ASP A 26 0.47 16.14 -14.37
C ASP A 26 1.55 16.32 -13.30
N PRO A 27 2.69 16.98 -13.62
CA PRO A 27 3.80 17.15 -12.69
C PRO A 27 3.46 17.97 -11.45
N GLU A 28 2.44 18.83 -11.52
CA GLU A 28 2.00 19.68 -10.39
C GLU A 28 1.14 18.93 -9.37
N ASN A 29 0.66 17.72 -9.72
CA ASN A 29 -0.22 16.96 -8.84
C ASN A 29 0.57 16.01 -7.92
N SER A 30 0.01 15.80 -6.71
CA SER A 30 0.40 14.68 -5.86
C SER A 30 -0.03 13.34 -6.50
N ILE A 31 0.60 12.26 -6.09
CA ILE A 31 0.41 10.94 -6.66
C ILE A 31 -0.05 9.98 -5.56
N LEU A 32 -1.15 9.29 -5.80
CA LEU A 32 -1.59 8.17 -4.98
C LEU A 32 -1.43 6.88 -5.80
N VAL A 33 -0.47 6.05 -5.42
CA VAL A 33 -0.31 4.68 -5.93
C VAL A 33 -1.15 3.76 -5.07
N SER A 34 -1.93 2.87 -5.67
CA SER A 34 -2.71 1.88 -4.92
C SER A 34 -2.63 0.51 -5.58
N ALA A 35 -2.55 -0.53 -4.76
CA ALA A 35 -2.71 -1.91 -5.22
C ALA A 35 -4.16 -2.15 -5.66
N CYS A 36 -4.36 -3.10 -6.58
CA CYS A 36 -5.68 -3.43 -7.13
C CYS A 36 -6.28 -4.72 -6.55
N ASP A 37 -5.58 -5.40 -5.65
CA ASP A 37 -5.90 -6.73 -5.12
C ASP A 37 -6.24 -6.72 -3.62
N ASN A 38 -6.71 -5.58 -3.12
CA ASN A 38 -7.17 -5.43 -1.75
C ASN A 38 -8.26 -4.36 -1.62
N GLY A 39 -8.98 -4.40 -0.50
CA GLY A 39 -9.90 -3.37 -0.06
C GLY A 39 -9.41 -2.72 1.22
N VAL A 40 -9.58 -1.43 1.33
CA VAL A 40 -9.18 -0.64 2.50
C VAL A 40 -10.34 0.22 3.00
N PHE A 41 -10.54 0.24 4.33
CA PHE A 41 -11.43 1.18 4.99
C PHE A 41 -10.59 2.11 5.86
N TYR A 42 -10.82 3.40 5.73
CA TYR A 42 -10.06 4.41 6.43
C TYR A 42 -10.87 5.69 6.62
N ASP A 43 -10.45 6.49 7.58
CA ASP A 43 -10.97 7.82 7.80
C ASP A 43 -10.32 8.80 6.79
N ALA A 44 -11.11 9.26 5.84
CA ALA A 44 -10.63 10.14 4.78
C ALA A 44 -10.16 11.50 5.32
N ASP A 45 -10.78 12.04 6.37
CA ASP A 45 -10.40 13.31 6.96
C ASP A 45 -9.01 13.21 7.61
N LYS A 46 -8.74 12.12 8.33
CA LYS A 46 -7.40 11.86 8.90
C LYS A 46 -6.33 11.73 7.82
N PHE A 47 -6.64 11.08 6.69
CA PHE A 47 -5.70 11.01 5.58
C PHE A 47 -5.45 12.39 4.99
N LEU A 48 -6.50 13.18 4.76
CA LEU A 48 -6.40 14.52 4.20
C LEU A 48 -5.61 15.47 5.14
N ASP A 49 -5.78 15.34 6.45
CA ASP A 49 -4.98 16.10 7.42
C ASP A 49 -3.48 15.82 7.26
N LEU A 50 -3.10 14.54 7.11
CA LEU A 50 -1.70 14.16 6.86
C LEU A 50 -1.21 14.63 5.48
N ALA A 51 -2.05 14.53 4.45
CA ALA A 51 -1.71 14.93 3.10
C ALA A 51 -1.61 16.46 2.95
N ASN A 52 -2.35 17.24 3.74
CA ASN A 52 -2.26 18.70 3.76
C ASN A 52 -1.10 19.22 4.63
N ASP A 53 -0.52 18.40 5.49
CA ASP A 53 0.70 18.76 6.22
C ASP A 53 1.90 18.68 5.26
N GLU A 54 2.39 19.86 4.83
CA GLU A 54 3.51 20.01 3.90
C GLU A 54 4.83 19.40 4.41
N SER A 55 4.90 19.06 5.69
CA SER A 55 6.09 18.38 6.24
C SER A 55 6.16 16.90 5.87
N ASN A 56 5.07 16.29 5.40
CA ASN A 56 5.04 14.90 4.98
C ASN A 56 5.27 14.80 3.46
N ASP A 57 6.37 14.22 3.03
CA ASP A 57 6.70 14.01 1.60
C ASP A 57 6.01 12.76 1.04
N ILE A 58 5.95 11.70 1.85
CA ILE A 58 5.32 10.42 1.50
C ILE A 58 4.44 9.96 2.66
N ILE A 59 3.28 9.39 2.34
CA ILE A 59 2.41 8.73 3.33
C ILE A 59 2.23 7.27 2.89
N VAL A 60 2.61 6.32 3.75
CA VAL A 60 2.43 4.89 3.51
C VAL A 60 1.25 4.38 4.31
N TRP A 61 0.33 3.66 3.64
CA TRP A 61 -0.84 3.10 4.27
C TRP A 61 -0.55 1.72 4.83
N THR A 62 -0.88 1.53 6.10
CA THR A 62 -0.62 0.29 6.81
C THR A 62 -1.84 -0.19 7.58
N TYR A 63 -1.82 -1.45 7.95
CA TYR A 63 -2.81 -2.05 8.83
C TYR A 63 -2.16 -2.90 9.91
N ARG A 64 -2.89 -3.11 11.00
CA ARG A 64 -2.60 -4.07 12.07
C ARG A 64 -3.85 -4.87 12.41
N ASN A 65 -3.71 -5.78 13.38
CA ASN A 65 -4.82 -6.56 13.93
C ASN A 65 -5.60 -7.39 12.88
N ASN A 66 -4.94 -7.75 11.78
CA ASN A 66 -5.51 -8.59 10.74
C ASN A 66 -4.75 -9.92 10.67
N TYR A 67 -5.49 -11.02 10.77
CA TYR A 67 -4.90 -12.36 10.83
C TYR A 67 -4.27 -12.81 9.51
N THR A 68 -4.60 -12.17 8.40
CA THR A 68 -4.03 -12.49 7.07
C THR A 68 -2.51 -12.36 7.07
N SER A 69 -1.97 -11.33 7.74
CA SER A 69 -0.53 -11.09 7.83
C SER A 69 0.21 -12.18 8.63
N HIS A 70 -0.47 -12.84 9.57
CA HIS A 70 0.09 -13.93 10.36
C HIS A 70 0.33 -15.20 9.54
N LEU A 71 -0.51 -15.47 8.54
CA LEU A 71 -0.44 -16.68 7.73
C LEU A 71 0.83 -16.73 6.86
N GLN A 72 1.23 -15.59 6.30
CA GLN A 72 2.40 -15.48 5.43
C GLN A 72 3.13 -14.14 5.66
N PRO A 73 3.81 -13.95 6.79
CA PRO A 73 4.38 -12.63 7.15
C PRO A 73 5.44 -12.12 6.16
N ASN A 74 6.14 -13.00 5.45
CA ASN A 74 7.10 -12.62 4.42
C ASN A 74 6.47 -12.28 3.06
N ALA A 75 5.13 -12.38 2.92
CA ALA A 75 4.43 -11.87 1.74
C ALA A 75 4.18 -10.37 1.82
N TYR A 76 4.30 -9.77 3.01
CA TYR A 76 4.07 -8.35 3.27
C TYR A 76 5.37 -7.59 3.51
N SER A 77 5.31 -6.28 3.35
CA SER A 77 6.36 -5.35 3.78
C SER A 77 5.91 -4.66 5.07
N TRP A 78 6.87 -4.32 5.93
CA TRP A 78 6.62 -3.92 7.31
C TRP A 78 7.25 -2.56 7.62
N VAL A 79 6.47 -1.68 8.22
CA VAL A 79 6.90 -0.33 8.58
C VAL A 79 7.41 -0.27 10.00
N ASN A 80 8.60 0.30 10.18
CA ASN A 80 9.15 0.67 11.48
C ASN A 80 9.01 2.18 11.64
N CYS A 81 8.22 2.63 12.60
CA CYS A 81 7.99 4.04 12.88
C CYS A 81 8.02 4.35 14.38
N ASP A 82 8.18 5.63 14.72
CA ASP A 82 8.06 6.13 16.08
C ASP A 82 6.59 6.29 16.51
N SER A 83 6.37 6.77 17.75
CA SER A 83 5.03 7.02 18.31
C SER A 83 4.23 8.08 17.54
N ASP A 84 4.93 8.97 16.84
CA ASP A 84 4.29 10.01 16.03
C ASP A 84 4.00 9.54 14.61
N GLY A 85 4.40 8.30 14.26
CA GLY A 85 4.23 7.69 12.96
C GLY A 85 5.27 8.11 11.92
N ASN A 86 6.42 8.68 12.33
CA ASN A 86 7.51 8.95 11.40
C ASN A 86 8.24 7.64 11.09
N VAL A 87 8.28 7.28 9.83
CA VAL A 87 8.88 6.02 9.36
C VAL A 87 10.39 6.14 9.33
N SER A 88 11.06 5.20 9.97
CA SER A 88 12.52 5.10 9.99
C SER A 88 13.07 4.05 9.04
N ARG A 89 12.29 3.02 8.74
CA ARG A 89 12.68 1.89 7.89
C ARG A 89 11.48 1.09 7.42
N VAL A 90 11.60 0.46 6.26
CA VAL A 90 10.67 -0.55 5.74
C VAL A 90 11.42 -1.87 5.53
N ASP A 91 10.92 -2.94 6.11
CA ASP A 91 11.43 -4.31 5.89
C ASP A 91 10.61 -4.94 4.73
N VAL A 92 11.17 -4.88 3.52
CA VAL A 92 10.46 -5.27 2.29
C VAL A 92 10.42 -6.77 2.13
N LYS A 93 9.20 -7.37 2.08
CA LYS A 93 8.97 -8.81 1.92
C LYS A 93 9.77 -9.67 2.91
N LYS A 94 9.99 -9.14 4.10
CA LYS A 94 10.74 -9.79 5.17
C LYS A 94 10.20 -9.35 6.52
N PHE A 95 9.70 -10.29 7.30
CA PHE A 95 9.26 -10.01 8.66
C PHE A 95 10.43 -10.11 9.63
N THR A 96 10.68 -9.04 10.38
CA THR A 96 11.73 -8.95 11.40
C THR A 96 11.20 -8.66 12.79
N GLY A 97 9.88 -8.45 12.93
CA GLY A 97 9.20 -8.17 14.18
C GLY A 97 8.96 -9.43 15.04
N THR A 98 8.12 -9.29 16.05
CA THR A 98 7.79 -10.38 16.99
C THR A 98 6.40 -10.97 16.78
N ASP A 99 5.44 -10.16 16.38
CA ASP A 99 4.04 -10.58 16.18
C ASP A 99 3.46 -9.89 14.92
N PRO A 100 3.29 -10.64 13.81
CA PRO A 100 2.81 -10.06 12.55
C PRO A 100 1.43 -9.40 12.65
N VAL A 101 0.62 -9.78 13.64
CA VAL A 101 -0.73 -9.19 13.83
C VAL A 101 -0.64 -7.79 14.42
N LYS A 102 0.43 -7.49 15.16
CA LYS A 102 0.61 -6.22 15.86
C LYS A 102 1.51 -5.22 15.16
N GLU A 103 2.27 -5.69 14.18
CA GLU A 103 3.18 -4.83 13.42
C GLU A 103 2.48 -4.18 12.22
N PHE A 104 2.99 -3.06 11.76
CA PHE A 104 2.43 -2.30 10.65
C PHE A 104 2.76 -2.93 9.29
N ALA A 105 1.80 -3.67 8.72
CA ALA A 105 1.92 -4.23 7.37
C ALA A 105 1.47 -3.23 6.30
N ILE A 106 2.22 -3.09 5.21
CA ILE A 106 1.88 -2.20 4.10
C ILE A 106 0.72 -2.78 3.29
N THR A 107 -0.25 -1.94 2.94
CA THR A 107 -1.40 -2.29 2.09
C THR A 107 -1.06 -2.30 0.59
N GLY A 108 0.04 -1.67 0.19
CA GLY A 108 0.35 -1.37 -1.22
C GLY A 108 -0.21 -0.03 -1.68
N THR A 109 -0.68 0.83 -0.75
CA THR A 109 -1.12 2.19 -1.06
C THR A 109 -0.14 3.20 -0.48
N MET A 110 0.29 4.15 -1.32
CA MET A 110 1.28 5.18 -0.97
C MET A 110 0.95 6.50 -1.65
N PHE A 111 0.98 7.56 -0.87
CA PHE A 111 0.88 8.93 -1.36
C PHE A 111 2.29 9.53 -1.48
N PHE A 112 2.57 10.17 -2.60
CA PHE A 112 3.76 10.98 -2.84
C PHE A 112 3.30 12.41 -3.06
N ARG A 113 3.87 13.35 -2.33
CA ARG A 113 3.48 14.76 -2.38
C ARG A 113 3.64 15.37 -3.77
N SER A 114 4.65 14.95 -4.51
CA SER A 114 4.90 15.42 -5.85
C SER A 114 5.49 14.31 -6.72
N ARG A 115 5.39 14.52 -8.02
CA ARG A 115 6.08 13.70 -9.01
C ARG A 115 7.60 13.70 -8.80
N GLU A 116 8.17 14.80 -8.34
CA GLU A 116 9.59 14.92 -8.05
C GLU A 116 10.03 13.97 -6.93
N VAL A 117 9.29 13.92 -5.82
CA VAL A 117 9.55 12.98 -4.69
C VAL A 117 9.51 11.53 -5.18
N PHE A 118 8.52 11.18 -6.01
CA PHE A 118 8.42 9.85 -6.60
C PHE A 118 9.65 9.51 -7.46
N PHE A 119 10.00 10.36 -8.41
CA PHE A 119 11.12 10.08 -9.34
C PHE A 119 12.50 10.15 -8.67
N HIS A 120 12.72 10.99 -7.66
CA HIS A 120 13.98 10.98 -6.90
C HIS A 120 14.15 9.66 -6.16
N SER A 121 13.08 9.16 -5.51
CA SER A 121 13.09 7.89 -4.79
C SER A 121 13.30 6.72 -5.75
N LEU A 122 12.63 6.74 -6.90
CA LEU A 122 12.77 5.72 -7.95
C LEU A 122 14.17 5.71 -8.57
N LYS A 123 14.72 6.88 -8.86
CA LYS A 123 16.08 7.03 -9.40
C LYS A 123 17.11 6.44 -8.44
N SER A 124 17.01 6.76 -7.15
CA SER A 124 17.89 6.19 -6.12
C SER A 124 17.76 4.66 -6.06
N LEU A 125 16.52 4.13 -6.16
CA LEU A 125 16.27 2.69 -6.21
C LEU A 125 17.01 2.01 -7.37
N TYR A 126 17.01 2.61 -8.56
CA TYR A 126 17.67 2.08 -9.74
C TYR A 126 19.19 2.22 -9.65
N GLU A 127 19.71 3.39 -9.25
CA GLU A 127 21.14 3.64 -9.13
C GLU A 127 21.81 2.72 -8.11
N ASN A 128 21.09 2.36 -7.03
CA ASN A 128 21.58 1.45 -6.00
C ASN A 128 21.23 -0.03 -6.29
N ASP A 129 20.55 -0.32 -7.38
CA ASP A 129 20.04 -1.66 -7.78
C ASP A 129 19.33 -2.41 -6.63
N VAL A 130 18.47 -1.70 -5.88
CA VAL A 130 17.79 -2.24 -4.69
C VAL A 130 16.63 -3.12 -5.13
N ARG A 131 16.89 -4.42 -5.21
CA ARG A 131 15.91 -5.43 -5.61
C ARG A 131 15.47 -6.31 -4.45
N THR A 132 14.21 -6.67 -4.47
CA THR A 132 13.64 -7.70 -3.59
C THR A 132 13.09 -8.82 -4.47
N ASN A 133 13.53 -10.06 -4.25
CA ASN A 133 13.19 -11.21 -5.10
C ASN A 133 13.51 -11.00 -6.60
N GLY A 134 14.50 -10.18 -6.92
CA GLY A 134 14.90 -9.86 -8.30
C GLY A 134 14.11 -8.71 -8.96
N GLU A 135 13.14 -8.11 -8.26
CA GLU A 135 12.26 -7.07 -8.78
C GLU A 135 12.43 -5.75 -8.04
N PHE A 136 12.09 -4.65 -8.71
CA PHE A 136 11.97 -3.32 -8.12
C PHE A 136 10.58 -3.10 -7.54
N TYR A 137 10.48 -3.03 -6.20
CA TYR A 137 9.23 -2.79 -5.47
C TYR A 137 9.05 -1.32 -5.12
N VAL A 138 7.81 -0.83 -5.18
CA VAL A 138 7.46 0.51 -4.70
C VAL A 138 7.73 0.64 -3.20
N ASP A 139 7.52 -0.42 -2.42
CA ASP A 139 7.84 -0.47 -0.99
C ASP A 139 9.32 -0.16 -0.71
N SER A 140 10.23 -0.62 -1.60
CA SER A 140 11.68 -0.37 -1.47
C SER A 140 12.04 1.10 -1.68
N MET A 141 11.25 1.83 -2.48
CA MET A 141 11.44 3.28 -2.70
C MET A 141 11.33 4.08 -1.41
N LEU A 142 10.58 3.58 -0.41
CA LEU A 142 10.43 4.28 0.88
C LEU A 142 11.77 4.37 1.64
N ASN A 143 12.59 3.33 1.62
CA ASN A 143 13.93 3.37 2.22
C ASN A 143 14.86 4.32 1.48
N GLU A 144 14.76 4.36 0.16
CA GLU A 144 15.53 5.29 -0.67
C GLU A 144 15.11 6.74 -0.38
N ALA A 145 13.80 7.00 -0.29
CA ALA A 145 13.27 8.31 0.07
C ALA A 145 13.78 8.78 1.44
N ILE A 146 13.75 7.90 2.45
CA ILE A 146 14.29 8.19 3.79
C ILE A 146 15.78 8.53 3.72
N SER A 147 16.55 7.78 2.94
CA SER A 147 17.99 8.01 2.76
C SER A 147 18.30 9.34 2.07
N LEU A 148 17.40 9.82 1.21
CA LEU A 148 17.46 11.13 0.55
C LEU A 148 17.00 12.28 1.47
N GLY A 149 16.49 11.98 2.67
CA GLY A 149 16.03 12.96 3.64
C GLY A 149 14.55 13.32 3.54
N TYR A 150 13.78 12.63 2.69
CA TYR A 150 12.33 12.79 2.63
C TYR A 150 11.65 12.22 3.88
N LYS A 151 10.59 12.88 4.34
CA LYS A 151 9.81 12.44 5.47
C LYS A 151 8.71 11.49 5.03
N VAL A 152 8.77 10.26 5.52
CA VAL A 152 7.76 9.23 5.30
C VAL A 152 6.91 9.09 6.54
N LYS A 153 5.59 9.20 6.37
CA LYS A 153 4.59 9.13 7.44
C LYS A 153 3.78 7.85 7.34
N ASN A 154 3.59 7.17 8.46
CA ASN A 154 2.68 6.04 8.56
C ASN A 154 1.24 6.51 8.72
N PHE A 155 0.33 5.96 7.93
CA PHE A 155 -1.11 6.11 8.08
C PHE A 155 -1.75 4.74 8.29
N GLU A 156 -2.20 4.49 9.52
CA GLU A 156 -2.89 3.23 9.86
C GLU A 156 -4.36 3.33 9.44
N ILE A 157 -4.79 2.38 8.60
CA ILE A 157 -6.18 2.25 8.17
C ILE A 157 -7.01 1.44 9.18
N ASP A 158 -8.33 1.57 9.13
CA ASP A 158 -9.25 0.91 10.06
C ASP A 158 -9.39 -0.59 9.76
N ASN A 159 -9.53 -0.96 8.48
CA ASN A 159 -9.69 -2.35 8.07
C ASN A 159 -9.04 -2.63 6.71
N TYR A 160 -8.48 -3.83 6.59
CA TYR A 160 -7.85 -4.36 5.38
C TYR A 160 -8.51 -5.66 4.94
N ILE A 161 -8.82 -5.77 3.66
CA ILE A 161 -9.34 -6.98 3.03
C ILE A 161 -8.37 -7.41 1.94
N CYS A 162 -7.83 -8.63 2.04
CA CYS A 162 -6.91 -9.17 1.05
C CYS A 162 -7.65 -9.98 -0.02
N TRP A 163 -7.32 -9.74 -1.29
CA TRP A 163 -7.75 -10.53 -2.45
C TRP A 163 -6.57 -11.00 -3.30
N GLY A 164 -5.35 -10.84 -2.78
CA GLY A 164 -4.09 -11.05 -3.52
C GLY A 164 -3.82 -12.50 -3.91
N THR A 165 -4.57 -13.47 -3.35
CA THR A 165 -4.52 -14.86 -3.80
C THR A 165 -5.93 -15.40 -4.09
N PRO A 166 -6.05 -16.45 -4.94
CA PRO A 166 -7.36 -17.11 -5.17
C PRO A 166 -8.02 -17.61 -3.89
N ASN A 167 -7.25 -17.97 -2.86
CA ASN A 167 -7.79 -18.42 -1.59
C ASN A 167 -8.32 -17.25 -0.75
N ASP A 168 -7.65 -16.10 -0.78
CA ASP A 168 -8.12 -14.88 -0.10
C ASP A 168 -9.46 -14.43 -0.70
N LEU A 169 -9.56 -14.38 -2.04
CA LEU A 169 -10.80 -14.03 -2.72
C LEU A 169 -11.93 -15.01 -2.39
N LYS A 170 -11.67 -16.33 -2.42
CA LYS A 170 -12.67 -17.36 -2.05
C LYS A 170 -13.13 -17.21 -0.60
N THR A 171 -12.21 -16.89 0.31
CA THR A 171 -12.53 -16.66 1.73
C THR A 171 -13.43 -15.46 1.90
N TYR A 172 -13.10 -14.35 1.20
CA TYR A 172 -13.94 -13.15 1.18
C TYR A 172 -15.35 -13.44 0.64
N GLU A 173 -15.47 -14.08 -0.53
CA GLU A 173 -16.76 -14.47 -1.12
C GLU A 173 -17.56 -15.43 -0.23
N TYR A 174 -16.88 -16.35 0.49
CA TYR A 174 -17.52 -17.24 1.43
C TYR A 174 -18.22 -16.45 2.54
N TRP A 175 -17.53 -15.49 3.15
CA TRP A 175 -18.08 -14.68 4.24
C TRP A 175 -19.22 -13.77 3.76
N GLN A 176 -19.10 -13.17 2.57
CA GLN A 176 -20.18 -12.40 1.96
C GLN A 176 -21.44 -13.26 1.81
N ARG A 177 -21.30 -14.46 1.25
CA ARG A 177 -22.43 -15.39 1.06
C ARG A 177 -22.99 -15.89 2.39
N PHE A 178 -22.13 -16.12 3.38
CA PHE A 178 -22.55 -16.54 4.71
C PHE A 178 -23.41 -15.45 5.37
N PHE A 179 -22.87 -14.24 5.49
CA PHE A 179 -23.58 -13.15 6.14
C PHE A 179 -24.85 -12.72 5.40
N ASN A 180 -24.89 -12.83 4.08
CA ASN A 180 -26.10 -12.58 3.30
C ASN A 180 -27.24 -13.59 3.57
N LYS A 181 -26.95 -14.79 4.10
CA LYS A 181 -27.94 -15.83 4.45
C LYS A 181 -28.36 -15.79 5.91
N VAL A 182 -27.71 -15.02 6.75
CA VAL A 182 -27.93 -15.01 8.19
C VAL A 182 -28.80 -13.83 8.57
N GLU A 183 -30.09 -14.10 8.86
CA GLU A 183 -31.13 -13.09 9.11
C GLU A 183 -30.86 -12.18 10.33
N TRP A 184 -30.12 -12.67 11.32
CA TRP A 184 -29.82 -11.89 12.52
C TRP A 184 -28.60 -10.95 12.34
N HIS A 185 -27.86 -11.05 11.23
CA HIS A 185 -26.71 -10.19 10.94
C HIS A 185 -27.14 -9.01 10.04
N PRO A 186 -26.71 -7.76 10.34
CA PRO A 186 -27.13 -6.58 9.59
C PRO A 186 -26.50 -6.44 8.19
N TYR A 187 -25.68 -7.39 7.76
CA TYR A 187 -25.02 -7.35 6.46
C TYR A 187 -26.05 -7.51 5.32
N GLU A 188 -26.00 -6.57 4.37
CA GLU A 188 -26.80 -6.61 3.14
C GLU A 188 -25.86 -6.59 1.92
N TYR A 189 -25.84 -7.68 1.16
CA TYR A 189 -24.98 -7.84 -0.02
C TYR A 189 -25.14 -6.70 -1.03
N SER A 190 -26.35 -6.22 -1.25
CA SER A 190 -26.65 -5.10 -2.17
C SER A 190 -26.13 -3.74 -1.71
N LYS A 191 -25.71 -3.63 -0.46
CA LYS A 191 -25.14 -2.40 0.12
C LYS A 191 -23.63 -2.52 0.36
N ASP A 192 -23.05 -3.67 0.07
CA ASP A 192 -21.61 -3.85 0.20
C ASP A 192 -20.90 -3.08 -0.90
N TYR A 193 -19.99 -2.20 -0.50
CA TYR A 193 -19.24 -1.32 -1.41
C TYR A 193 -18.47 -2.11 -2.48
N PHE A 194 -17.95 -3.29 -2.14
CA PHE A 194 -17.13 -4.10 -3.02
C PHE A 194 -17.91 -5.11 -3.89
N THR A 195 -19.23 -5.09 -3.87
CA THR A 195 -20.07 -5.99 -4.70
C THR A 195 -20.73 -5.28 -5.88
N ASN A 196 -20.58 -3.96 -5.98
CA ASN A 196 -21.21 -3.11 -7.02
C ASN A 196 -20.21 -2.63 -8.05
#